data_1980ea5041c4aa9d40856c75778c2c69
#
_entry.id   1980ea5041c4aa9d40856c75778c2c69
#
_cell.length_a   1.000
_cell.length_b   1.000
_cell.length_c   1.000
_cell.angle_alpha   90.00
_cell.angle_beta   90.00
_cell.angle_gamma   90.00
#
_symmetry.space_group_name_H-M   'P 1'
#
loop_
_entity.id
_entity.type
_entity.pdbx_description
1 polymer ?
#
loop_
_entity_poly.entity_id
_entity_poly.type
_entity_poly.pdbx_seq_one_letter_code
_entity_poly.pdbx_strand_id
1 'polypeptide(L)'
;MMSTPAATAVDRAVDGAFDLQLGTTTRTALDAQVDVLVAHMKHQLGSPLASTERFARLREEGEFLLAGRPKRDALSYSVYAHMRALARVLRRLRALSATASGSDAENPAVTHPVTARGGGG
;
A
#
# COMPACT_ATOMS: atom_id res chain seq x y z
N MET A 1 13.21 15.30 5.22
CA MET A 1 13.07 15.22 4.33
C MET A 1 13.21 14.05 3.61
N MET A 2 13.69 13.08 3.94
CA MET A 2 13.71 12.04 3.16
C MET A 2 12.84 10.97 3.54
N SER A 3 12.35 10.22 2.61
CA SER A 3 11.52 9.08 2.85
C SER A 3 12.32 8.00 3.48
N THR A 4 11.71 7.16 4.27
CA THR A 4 12.39 6.00 4.79
C THR A 4 12.66 5.05 3.63
N PRO A 5 13.71 4.24 3.71
CA PRO A 5 13.96 3.25 2.66
C PRO A 5 12.79 2.29 2.44
N ALA A 6 12.11 1.92 3.53
CA ALA A 6 10.98 1.00 3.40
C ALA A 6 9.84 1.62 2.61
N ALA A 7 9.52 2.89 2.88
CA ALA A 7 8.47 3.58 2.13
C ALA A 7 8.84 3.70 0.66
N THR A 8 10.08 4.02 0.38
CA THR A 8 10.55 4.12 -0.99
C THR A 8 10.46 2.79 -1.71
N ALA A 9 10.80 1.69 -1.01
CA ALA A 9 10.74 0.37 -1.61
C ALA A 9 9.32 -0.02 -1.96
N VAL A 10 8.36 0.26 -1.08
CA VAL A 10 6.96 -0.03 -1.35
C VAL A 10 6.48 0.76 -2.55
N ASP A 11 6.79 2.06 -2.58
CA ASP A 11 6.34 2.91 -3.68
C ASP A 11 6.91 2.44 -5.01
N ARG A 12 8.16 2.04 -5.05
CA ARG A 12 8.77 1.51 -6.26
C ARG A 12 8.11 0.21 -6.70
N ALA A 13 7.80 -0.66 -5.74
CA ALA A 13 7.16 -1.93 -6.06
C ALA A 13 5.79 -1.70 -6.66
N VAL A 14 5.02 -0.76 -6.11
CA VAL A 14 3.71 -0.43 -6.64
C VAL A 14 3.82 0.15 -8.04
N ASP A 15 4.70 1.10 -8.23
CA ASP A 15 4.89 1.72 -9.54
C ASP A 15 5.36 0.69 -10.55
N GLY A 16 6.29 -0.19 -10.16
CA GLY A 16 6.78 -1.23 -11.04
C GLY A 16 5.68 -2.16 -11.49
N ALA A 17 4.76 -2.49 -10.58
CA ALA A 17 3.64 -3.37 -10.93
C ALA A 17 2.74 -2.71 -11.97
N PHE A 18 2.46 -1.42 -11.82
CA PHE A 18 1.60 -0.74 -12.78
C PHE A 18 2.28 -0.49 -14.12
N ASP A 19 3.61 -0.53 -14.14
CA ASP A 19 4.35 -0.37 -15.39
C ASP A 19 4.41 -1.64 -16.22
N LEU A 20 4.19 -2.82 -15.62
CA LEU A 20 4.22 -4.06 -16.36
C LEU A 20 2.99 -4.19 -17.24
N GLN A 21 3.18 -4.75 -18.42
CA GLN A 21 2.11 -4.97 -19.36
C GLN A 21 1.97 -6.46 -19.63
N LEU A 22 0.75 -6.95 -19.64
CA LEU A 22 0.49 -8.37 -19.77
C LEU A 22 1.12 -8.95 -21.03
N GLY A 23 1.01 -8.25 -22.14
CA GLY A 23 1.47 -8.78 -23.42
C GLY A 23 2.98 -8.85 -23.59
N THR A 24 3.73 -8.11 -22.76
CA THR A 24 5.18 -8.04 -22.91
C THR A 24 5.94 -8.51 -21.68
N THR A 25 5.23 -8.98 -20.65
CA THR A 25 5.87 -9.41 -19.41
C THR A 25 5.80 -10.92 -19.30
N THR A 26 6.93 -11.54 -18.97
CA THR A 26 6.96 -13.00 -18.84
C THR A 26 6.21 -13.41 -17.55
N ARG A 27 5.77 -14.67 -17.52
CA ARG A 27 5.12 -15.22 -16.34
C ARG A 27 6.06 -15.16 -15.14
N THR A 28 7.34 -15.47 -15.37
CA THR A 28 8.33 -15.42 -14.30
C THR A 28 8.42 -14.02 -13.72
N ALA A 29 8.41 -13.00 -14.55
CA ALA A 29 8.48 -11.63 -14.09
C ALA A 29 7.21 -11.23 -13.33
N LEU A 30 6.05 -11.69 -13.79
CA LEU A 30 4.79 -11.43 -13.08
C LEU A 30 4.82 -12.07 -11.71
N ASP A 31 5.23 -13.34 -11.63
CA ASP A 31 5.29 -14.05 -10.37
C ASP A 31 6.26 -13.38 -9.39
N ALA A 32 7.40 -12.94 -9.90
CA ALA A 32 8.39 -12.26 -9.07
C ALA A 32 7.82 -10.95 -8.51
N GLN A 33 7.09 -10.21 -9.33
CA GLN A 33 6.50 -8.97 -8.88
C GLN A 33 5.41 -9.23 -7.84
N VAL A 34 4.62 -10.28 -8.02
CA VAL A 34 3.62 -10.66 -7.03
C VAL A 34 4.30 -11.00 -5.71
N ASP A 35 5.41 -11.73 -5.73
CA ASP A 35 6.15 -12.07 -4.52
C ASP A 35 6.58 -10.81 -3.77
N VAL A 36 7.07 -9.83 -4.49
CA VAL A 36 7.49 -8.56 -3.88
C VAL A 36 6.31 -7.86 -3.24
N LEU A 37 5.18 -7.78 -3.96
CA LEU A 37 4.00 -7.10 -3.44
C LEU A 37 3.42 -7.85 -2.25
N VAL A 38 3.43 -9.18 -2.27
CA VAL A 38 2.95 -9.99 -1.14
C VAL A 38 3.78 -9.70 0.10
N ALA A 39 5.10 -9.62 -0.05
CA ALA A 39 5.96 -9.34 1.09
C ALA A 39 5.66 -7.97 1.69
N HIS A 40 5.49 -6.97 0.84
CA HIS A 40 5.14 -5.63 1.33
C HIS A 40 3.76 -5.60 1.97
N MET A 41 2.80 -6.33 1.39
CA MET A 41 1.46 -6.39 1.93
C MET A 41 1.47 -6.99 3.33
N LYS A 42 2.18 -8.11 3.52
CA LYS A 42 2.26 -8.73 4.83
C LYS A 42 2.88 -7.80 5.84
N HIS A 43 3.91 -7.07 5.43
CA HIS A 43 4.56 -6.14 6.33
C HIS A 43 3.61 -5.00 6.73
N GLN A 44 2.90 -4.44 5.76
CA GLN A 44 1.97 -3.35 6.03
C GLN A 44 0.83 -3.79 6.92
N LEU A 45 0.26 -4.97 6.66
CA LEU A 45 -0.86 -5.46 7.45
C LEU A 45 -0.45 -5.88 8.86
N GLY A 46 0.83 -6.14 9.06
CA GLY A 46 1.35 -6.47 10.39
C GLY A 46 1.68 -5.26 11.24
N SER A 47 1.57 -4.06 10.69
CA SER A 47 1.92 -2.88 11.46
C SER A 47 0.78 -2.52 12.41
N PRO A 48 1.09 -1.84 13.54
CA PRO A 48 0.03 -1.44 14.48
C PRO A 48 -1.02 -0.54 13.84
N LEU A 49 -0.61 0.27 12.88
CA LEU A 49 -1.51 1.19 12.22
C LEU A 49 -2.62 0.44 11.48
N ALA A 50 -2.31 -0.72 10.93
CA ALA A 50 -3.28 -1.51 10.17
C ALA A 50 -4.37 -2.09 11.06
N SER A 51 -4.17 -2.14 12.37
CA SER A 51 -5.18 -2.68 13.25
C SER A 51 -6.20 -1.62 13.70
N THR A 52 -6.04 -0.39 13.26
CA THR A 52 -7.00 0.65 13.60
C THR A 52 -8.24 0.53 12.73
N GLU A 53 -9.33 1.10 13.21
CA GLU A 53 -10.59 1.05 12.49
C GLU A 53 -10.51 1.71 11.13
N ARG A 54 -9.72 2.76 11.04
CA ARG A 54 -9.55 3.51 9.80
C ARG A 54 -9.04 2.63 8.67
N PHE A 55 -8.25 1.61 8.99
CA PHE A 55 -7.66 0.72 8.02
C PHE A 55 -8.41 -0.59 7.85
N ALA A 56 -9.50 -0.78 8.59
CA ALA A 56 -10.16 -2.08 8.65
C ALA A 56 -10.55 -2.63 7.29
N ARG A 57 -11.12 -1.79 6.44
CA ARG A 57 -11.56 -2.24 5.12
C ARG A 57 -10.39 -2.62 4.24
N LEU A 58 -9.34 -1.78 4.24
CA LEU A 58 -8.16 -2.08 3.42
C LEU A 58 -7.45 -3.32 3.94
N ARG A 59 -7.43 -3.52 5.25
CA ARG A 59 -6.85 -4.73 5.81
C ARG A 59 -7.60 -5.95 5.33
N GLU A 60 -8.93 -5.91 5.32
CA GLU A 60 -9.72 -7.02 4.84
C GLU A 60 -9.44 -7.31 3.38
N GLU A 61 -9.37 -6.27 2.57
CA GLU A 61 -9.06 -6.45 1.15
C GLU A 61 -7.69 -7.07 0.96
N GLY A 62 -6.70 -6.57 1.71
CA GLY A 62 -5.36 -7.11 1.62
C GLY A 62 -5.28 -8.57 2.03
N GLU A 63 -5.95 -8.92 3.12
CA GLU A 63 -5.98 -10.30 3.59
C GLU A 63 -6.66 -11.21 2.59
N PHE A 64 -7.75 -10.74 1.99
CA PHE A 64 -8.45 -11.49 0.96
C PHE A 64 -7.53 -11.76 -0.22
N LEU A 65 -6.79 -10.76 -0.65
CA LEU A 65 -5.88 -10.92 -1.78
C LEU A 65 -4.73 -11.86 -1.45
N LEU A 66 -4.20 -11.80 -0.24
CA LEU A 66 -3.14 -12.72 0.17
C LEU A 66 -3.63 -14.16 0.16
N ALA A 67 -4.85 -14.39 0.64
CA ALA A 67 -5.42 -15.73 0.66
C ALA A 67 -5.78 -16.22 -0.72
N GLY A 68 -6.10 -15.31 -1.64
CA GLY A 68 -6.57 -15.65 -2.98
C GLY A 68 -5.50 -15.65 -4.05
N ARG A 69 -4.25 -15.82 -3.70
CA ARG A 69 -3.19 -15.83 -4.69
C ARG A 69 -3.45 -16.93 -5.73
N PRO A 70 -3.36 -16.60 -7.04
CA PRO A 70 -3.58 -17.59 -8.10
C PRO A 70 -2.60 -18.75 -8.00
N LYS A 71 -3.07 -19.93 -8.37
CA LYS A 71 -2.24 -21.11 -8.34
C LYS A 71 -1.20 -21.05 -9.44
N ARG A 72 -0.21 -21.93 -9.30
CA ARG A 72 0.90 -21.95 -10.24
C ARG A 72 0.45 -22.16 -11.68
N ASP A 73 -0.60 -22.96 -11.87
CA ASP A 73 -1.12 -23.25 -13.20
C ASP A 73 -2.19 -22.28 -13.68
N ALA A 74 -2.45 -21.22 -12.91
CA ALA A 74 -3.42 -20.22 -13.35
C ALA A 74 -2.92 -19.48 -14.58
N LEU A 75 -3.85 -18.90 -15.32
CA LEU A 75 -3.50 -18.14 -16.51
C LEU A 75 -2.73 -16.89 -16.12
N SER A 76 -1.84 -16.45 -16.99
CA SER A 76 -1.04 -15.26 -16.74
C SER A 76 -1.92 -14.04 -16.52
N TYR A 77 -3.07 -13.97 -17.19
CA TYR A 77 -3.99 -12.87 -16.96
C TYR A 77 -4.46 -12.83 -15.49
N SER A 78 -4.72 -14.00 -14.91
CA SER A 78 -5.15 -14.05 -13.51
C SER A 78 -4.06 -13.55 -12.58
N VAL A 79 -2.82 -13.92 -12.85
CA VAL A 79 -1.68 -13.45 -12.06
C VAL A 79 -1.52 -11.95 -12.21
N TYR A 80 -1.65 -11.46 -13.45
CA TYR A 80 -1.53 -10.03 -13.74
C TYR A 80 -2.61 -9.23 -13.01
N ALA A 81 -3.87 -9.71 -13.06
CA ALA A 81 -4.97 -9.04 -12.38
C ALA A 81 -4.75 -9.03 -10.86
N HIS A 82 -4.26 -10.14 -10.31
CA HIS A 82 -3.97 -10.23 -8.90
C HIS A 82 -2.86 -9.27 -8.50
N MET A 83 -1.82 -9.18 -9.31
CA MET A 83 -0.71 -8.26 -9.09
C MET A 83 -1.22 -6.81 -9.01
N ARG A 84 -2.05 -6.42 -9.96
CA ARG A 84 -2.56 -5.06 -9.97
C ARG A 84 -3.48 -4.78 -8.79
N ALA A 85 -4.26 -5.78 -8.38
CA ALA A 85 -5.12 -5.62 -7.21
C ALA A 85 -4.29 -5.41 -5.94
N LEU A 86 -3.22 -6.19 -5.78
CA LEU A 86 -2.30 -6.01 -4.66
C LEU A 86 -1.69 -4.60 -4.68
N ALA A 87 -1.26 -4.16 -5.84
CA ALA A 87 -0.64 -2.85 -5.98
C ALA A 87 -1.62 -1.73 -5.62
N ARG A 88 -2.89 -1.87 -6.03
CA ARG A 88 -3.89 -0.86 -5.71
C ARG A 88 -4.13 -0.75 -4.20
N VAL A 89 -4.22 -1.89 -3.52
CA VAL A 89 -4.43 -1.87 -2.08
C VAL A 89 -3.22 -1.28 -1.37
N LEU A 90 -2.02 -1.68 -1.79
CA LEU A 90 -0.79 -1.12 -1.21
C LEU A 90 -0.73 0.40 -1.40
N ARG A 91 -1.11 0.89 -2.57
CA ARG A 91 -1.11 2.32 -2.84
C ARG A 91 -2.04 3.04 -1.86
N ARG A 92 -3.22 2.47 -1.63
CA ARG A 92 -4.18 3.06 -0.71
C ARG A 92 -3.68 3.02 0.73
N LEU A 93 -3.07 1.90 1.12
CA LEU A 93 -2.51 1.80 2.46
C LEU A 93 -1.43 2.85 2.68
N ARG A 94 -0.57 3.04 1.68
CA ARG A 94 0.48 4.04 1.78
C ARG A 94 -0.09 5.45 1.87
N ALA A 95 -1.09 5.74 1.05
CA ALA A 95 -1.71 7.06 1.06
C ALA A 95 -2.37 7.34 2.40
N LEU A 96 -3.06 6.35 2.95
CA LEU A 96 -3.73 6.50 4.22
C LEU A 96 -2.73 6.64 5.37
N SER A 97 -1.63 5.89 5.31
CA SER A 97 -0.57 6.00 6.30
C SER A 97 0.08 7.39 6.30
N ALA A 98 0.33 7.90 5.11
CA ALA A 98 0.93 9.22 4.96
C ALA A 98 0.02 10.31 5.52
N THR A 99 -1.28 10.17 5.26
CA THR A 99 -2.25 11.13 5.78
C THR A 99 -2.31 11.10 7.30
N ALA A 100 -2.32 9.90 7.86
CA ALA A 100 -2.36 9.76 9.32
C ALA A 100 -1.12 10.36 9.95
N SER A 101 0.04 10.07 9.40
CA SER A 101 1.29 10.62 9.92
C SER A 101 1.35 12.13 9.78
N GLY A 102 0.89 12.62 8.65
CA GLY A 102 0.87 14.05 8.40
C GLY A 102 -0.02 14.78 9.37
N SER A 103 -1.19 14.21 9.64
CA SER A 103 -2.11 14.81 10.60
C SER A 103 -1.50 14.88 11.98
N ASP A 104 -0.87 13.80 12.39
CA ASP A 104 -0.23 13.79 13.71
C ASP A 104 0.87 14.82 13.80
N ALA A 105 1.60 14.98 12.74
CA ALA A 105 2.70 15.93 12.75
C ALA A 105 2.21 17.36 12.81
N GLU A 106 1.10 17.62 12.16
CA GLU A 106 0.59 18.96 12.11
C GLU A 106 -0.15 19.41 13.33
N ASN A 107 -0.68 18.43 14.04
CA ASN A 107 -1.47 18.78 15.09
C ASN A 107 -0.81 18.91 16.29
N PRO A 108 -0.28 19.70 16.55
CA PRO A 108 0.24 19.84 17.82
C PRO A 108 -0.55 20.89 18.43
N ALA A 109 -1.20 21.01 17.90
CA ALA A 109 -1.81 21.47 17.73
C ALA A 109 -2.25 22.14 17.25
N VAL A 110 -2.16 22.52 17.16
CA VAL A 110 -2.61 22.79 16.39
C VAL A 110 -2.87 23.33 16.33
N THR A 111 -2.81 23.65 16.55
CA THR A 111 -3.21 23.78 16.10
C THR A 111 -3.37 24.34 16.06
N HIS A 112 -3.50 24.97 16.49
CA HIS A 112 -3.90 25.24 16.11
C HIS A 112 -4.13 25.89 16.12
N PRO A 113 -4.15 26.38 16.30
CA PRO A 113 -4.60 26.86 16.00
C PRO A 113 -4.74 27.53 16.06
N VAL A 114 -4.76 27.89 16.33
CA VAL A 114 -5.22 28.04 16.06
C VAL A 114 -5.27 28.65 16.18
N THR A 115 -5.19 29.06 16.35
CA THR A 115 -5.47 29.19 16.17
C THR A 115 -5.52 29.69 16.23
N ALA A 116 -5.50 30.15 16.39
CA ALA A 116 -5.79 30.05 16.23
C ALA A 116 -5.94 30.66 16.20
N ARG A 117 -6.01 31.13 16.45
CA ARG A 117 -6.33 31.21 16.36
C ARG A 117 -6.49 31.67 16.28
N GLY A 118 -6.24 32.36 16.50
CA GLY A 118 -6.59 32.19 16.41
C GLY A 118 -6.55 32.53 16.53
N GLY A 119 -6.48 33.12 16.88
CA GLY A 119 -6.67 32.82 16.84
C GLY A 119 -6.52 33.02 16.92
N GLY A 120 -6.55 33.47 17.23
CA GLY A 120 -6.67 33.06 17.18
C GLY A 120 -6.55 33.19 17.16
N GLY A 121 -6.61 33.50 17.53
CA GLY A 121 -6.80 32.99 17.35
C GLY A 121 -6.75 33.05 17.30
#